data_05c50cac9d02e93852f22a8adea9b783
#
_entry.id   05c50cac9d02e93852f22a8adea9b783
#
_cell.length_a   1.000
_cell.length_b   1.000
_cell.length_c   1.000
_cell.angle_alpha   90.00
_cell.angle_beta   90.00
_cell.angle_gamma   90.00
#
_symmetry.space_group_name_H-M   'P 1'
#
loop_
_entity.id
_entity.type
_entity.pdbx_description
1 polymer ?
#
loop_
_entity_poly.entity_id
_entity_poly.type
_entity_poly.pdbx_seq_one_letter_code
_entity_poly.pdbx_strand_id
1 'polypeptide(L)'
;LFGGAYLNDKRLAFLVPILGMLIADAIIGFHIYMPFIYFSLALIVLIGIKLNNNINIMNSSLSMLSGSIIFFLISNFGVWIIGYPKTIAGFITCYSMAIPFFHNTLLGTFFYGGFLFGGYELLSRYLSKNSIHKSI
;
A
#
# COMPACT_ATOMS: atom_id res chain seq x y z
N LEU A 1 2.60 1.22 -3.09
CA LEU A 1 2.92 0.05 -3.92
C LEU A 1 3.03 0.44 -5.40
N PHE A 2 1.93 0.90 -6.03
CA PHE A 2 1.88 1.26 -7.46
C PHE A 2 2.95 2.28 -7.86
N GLY A 3 3.11 3.36 -7.11
CA GLY A 3 4.16 4.35 -7.38
C GLY A 3 5.58 3.76 -7.35
N GLY A 4 5.87 2.84 -6.42
CA GLY A 4 7.15 2.12 -6.38
C GLY A 4 7.39 1.26 -7.61
N ALA A 5 6.30 0.64 -8.15
CA ALA A 5 6.38 -0.23 -9.33
C ALA A 5 6.60 0.54 -10.63
N TYR A 6 5.96 1.69 -10.81
CA TYR A 6 5.92 2.37 -12.11
C TYR A 6 6.67 3.70 -12.19
N LEU A 7 6.89 4.41 -11.07
CA LEU A 7 7.61 5.68 -11.10
C LEU A 7 9.12 5.46 -11.26
N ASN A 8 9.72 6.15 -12.21
CA ASN A 8 11.16 6.13 -12.43
C ASN A 8 11.91 6.82 -11.28
N ASP A 9 11.40 7.96 -10.84
CA ASP A 9 11.96 8.64 -9.67
C ASP A 9 11.40 8.01 -8.38
N LYS A 10 12.26 7.25 -7.69
CA LYS A 10 11.91 6.55 -6.45
C LYS A 10 11.63 7.52 -5.29
N ARG A 11 12.11 8.77 -5.36
CA ARG A 11 11.77 9.81 -4.37
C ARG A 11 10.28 10.16 -4.46
N LEU A 12 9.74 10.28 -5.68
CA LEU A 12 8.31 10.51 -5.87
C LEU A 12 7.46 9.33 -5.42
N ALA A 13 7.96 8.10 -5.56
CA ALA A 13 7.28 6.90 -5.09
C ALA A 13 7.06 6.89 -3.57
N PHE A 14 7.96 7.50 -2.80
CA PHE A 14 7.81 7.70 -1.36
C PHE A 14 7.01 8.97 -1.04
N LEU A 15 7.29 10.06 -1.75
CA LEU A 15 6.71 11.38 -1.45
C LEU A 15 5.19 11.38 -1.63
N VAL A 16 4.69 10.79 -2.72
CA VAL A 16 3.24 10.80 -3.05
C VAL A 16 2.39 10.17 -1.93
N PRO A 17 2.63 8.93 -1.48
CA PRO A 17 1.81 8.33 -0.42
C PRO A 17 2.01 9.02 0.93
N ILE A 18 3.20 9.52 1.24
CA ILE A 18 3.48 10.24 2.49
C ILE A 18 2.73 11.57 2.51
N LEU A 19 2.79 12.36 1.43
CA LEU A 19 2.05 13.61 1.33
C LEU A 19 0.53 13.38 1.36
N GLY A 20 0.04 12.37 0.63
CA GLY A 20 -1.37 12.01 0.65
C GLY A 20 -1.86 11.68 2.06
N MET A 21 -1.07 10.90 2.82
CA MET A 21 -1.40 10.56 4.19
C MET A 21 -1.30 11.78 5.12
N LEU A 22 -0.28 12.64 4.93
CA LEU A 22 -0.11 13.85 5.72
C LEU A 22 -1.29 14.83 5.54
N ILE A 23 -1.80 14.97 4.32
CA ILE A 23 -2.99 15.78 4.03
C ILE A 23 -4.22 15.17 4.74
N ALA A 24 -4.39 13.86 4.68
CA ALA A 24 -5.48 13.17 5.37
C ALA A 24 -5.39 13.37 6.89
N ASP A 25 -4.21 13.23 7.48
CA ASP A 25 -3.97 13.43 8.91
C ASP A 25 -4.18 14.88 9.33
N ALA A 26 -3.86 15.85 8.47
CA ALA A 26 -4.14 17.26 8.72
C ALA A 26 -5.64 17.59 8.76
N ILE A 27 -6.46 16.84 8.00
CA ILE A 27 -7.92 17.00 7.95
C ILE A 27 -8.60 16.26 9.11
N ILE A 28 -8.18 15.01 9.37
CA ILE A 28 -8.81 14.12 10.36
C ILE A 28 -8.30 14.43 11.77
N GLY A 29 -7.06 14.88 11.88
CA GLY A 29 -6.34 15.15 13.12
C GLY A 29 -5.12 14.25 13.29
N PHE A 30 -4.04 14.83 13.82
CA PHE A 30 -2.82 14.09 14.12
C PHE A 30 -3.02 13.14 15.28
N HIS A 31 -2.50 11.92 15.15
CA HIS A 31 -2.63 10.88 16.16
C HIS A 31 -1.30 10.16 16.43
N ILE A 32 -1.18 9.59 17.61
CA ILE A 32 0.06 8.99 18.12
C ILE A 32 0.51 7.75 17.34
N TYR A 33 -0.38 7.13 16.54
CA TYR A 33 -0.08 5.94 15.74
C TYR A 33 0.59 6.25 14.39
N MET A 34 0.69 7.52 14.00
CA MET A 34 1.27 7.96 12.73
C MET A 34 2.63 7.32 12.41
N PRO A 35 3.62 7.25 13.31
CA PRO A 35 4.92 6.67 13.01
C PRO A 35 4.84 5.23 12.44
N PHE A 36 3.94 4.42 12.99
CA PHE A 36 3.75 3.03 12.55
C PHE A 36 3.09 2.95 11.18
N ILE A 37 2.13 3.85 10.91
CA ILE A 37 1.45 3.95 9.61
C ILE A 37 2.45 4.39 8.54
N TYR A 38 3.20 5.47 8.78
CA TYR A 38 4.18 5.98 7.82
C TYR A 38 5.30 4.98 7.56
N PHE A 39 5.75 4.26 8.60
CA PHE A 39 6.74 3.20 8.46
C PHE A 39 6.22 2.06 7.59
N SER A 40 4.96 1.62 7.81
CA SER A 40 4.35 0.60 6.97
C SER A 40 4.19 1.04 5.51
N LEU A 41 3.82 2.30 5.27
CA LEU A 41 3.74 2.86 3.91
C LEU A 41 5.11 2.85 3.20
N ALA A 42 6.17 3.20 3.91
CA ALA A 42 7.54 3.15 3.37
C ALA A 42 7.91 1.73 2.93
N LEU A 43 7.61 0.72 3.74
CA LEU A 43 7.85 -0.68 3.40
C LEU A 43 7.02 -1.14 2.18
N ILE A 44 5.78 -0.70 2.08
CA ILE A 44 4.92 -0.99 0.92
C ILE A 44 5.49 -0.36 -0.36
N VAL A 45 6.08 0.83 -0.28
CA VAL A 45 6.77 1.44 -1.42
C VAL A 45 7.99 0.62 -1.83
N LEU A 46 8.78 0.10 -0.88
CA LEU A 46 9.93 -0.78 -1.15
C LEU A 46 9.50 -2.07 -1.86
N ILE A 47 8.38 -2.68 -1.45
CA ILE A 47 7.80 -3.83 -2.17
C ILE A 47 7.46 -3.44 -3.61
N GLY A 48 6.87 -2.26 -3.82
CA GLY A 48 6.57 -1.75 -5.16
C GLY A 48 7.83 -1.55 -6.01
N ILE A 49 8.91 -1.02 -5.42
CA ILE A 49 10.20 -0.86 -6.12
C ILE A 49 10.75 -2.23 -6.55
N LYS A 50 10.65 -3.24 -5.69
CA LYS A 50 11.07 -4.60 -6.03
C LYS A 50 10.20 -5.23 -7.11
N LEU A 51 8.90 -4.93 -7.11
CA LEU A 51 7.95 -5.39 -8.12
C LEU A 51 8.27 -4.84 -9.52
N ASN A 52 8.88 -3.64 -9.62
CA ASN A 52 9.24 -3.00 -10.89
C ASN A 52 10.04 -3.91 -11.82
N ASN A 53 10.84 -4.83 -11.29
CA ASN A 53 11.67 -5.75 -12.07
C ASN A 53 10.88 -6.85 -12.79
N ASN A 54 9.67 -7.15 -12.33
CA ASN A 54 8.84 -8.22 -12.93
C ASN A 54 7.35 -8.00 -12.61
N ILE A 55 6.76 -7.02 -13.28
CA ILE A 55 5.34 -6.69 -13.13
C ILE A 55 4.50 -7.67 -13.95
N ASN A 56 3.74 -8.50 -13.26
CA ASN A 56 2.71 -9.37 -13.82
C ASN A 56 1.56 -9.53 -12.81
N ILE A 57 0.45 -10.11 -13.24
CA ILE A 57 -0.75 -10.25 -12.39
C ILE A 57 -0.43 -10.98 -11.08
N MET A 58 0.32 -12.08 -11.14
CA MET A 58 0.67 -12.87 -9.96
C MET A 58 1.53 -12.08 -8.98
N ASN A 59 2.63 -11.48 -9.46
CA ASN A 59 3.54 -10.71 -8.62
C ASN A 59 2.88 -9.45 -8.05
N SER A 60 2.04 -8.79 -8.84
CA SER A 60 1.26 -7.63 -8.38
C SER A 60 0.29 -8.03 -7.27
N SER A 61 -0.44 -9.14 -7.44
CA SER A 61 -1.37 -9.66 -6.43
C SER A 61 -0.65 -10.09 -5.15
N LEU A 62 0.48 -10.79 -5.27
CA LEU A 62 1.31 -11.17 -4.12
C LEU A 62 1.89 -9.94 -3.39
N SER A 63 2.30 -8.93 -4.14
CA SER A 63 2.80 -7.67 -3.57
C SER A 63 1.70 -6.88 -2.85
N MET A 64 0.49 -6.86 -3.41
CA MET A 64 -0.68 -6.26 -2.77
C MET A 64 -1.04 -6.98 -1.46
N LEU A 65 -1.07 -8.31 -1.49
CA LEU A 65 -1.31 -9.11 -0.30
C LEU A 65 -0.25 -8.89 0.78
N SER A 66 1.03 -8.95 0.39
CA SER A 66 2.16 -8.71 1.30
C SER A 66 2.11 -7.31 1.91
N GLY A 67 1.80 -6.30 1.10
CA GLY A 67 1.63 -4.93 1.57
C GLY A 67 0.50 -4.78 2.60
N SER A 68 -0.63 -5.44 2.35
CA SER A 68 -1.77 -5.45 3.29
C SER A 68 -1.42 -6.14 4.61
N ILE A 69 -0.70 -7.25 4.56
CA ILE A 69 -0.24 -7.98 5.75
C ILE A 69 0.75 -7.11 6.55
N ILE A 70 1.72 -6.50 5.90
CA ILE A 70 2.71 -5.62 6.55
C ILE A 70 2.01 -4.43 7.20
N PHE A 71 1.08 -3.80 6.49
CA PHE A 71 0.30 -2.70 7.05
C PHE A 71 -0.47 -3.14 8.30
N PHE A 72 -1.18 -4.26 8.22
CA PHE A 72 -1.94 -4.82 9.33
C PHE A 72 -1.05 -5.12 10.54
N LEU A 73 0.10 -5.78 10.33
CA LEU A 73 1.00 -6.14 11.40
C LEU A 73 1.60 -4.92 12.10
N ILE A 74 2.11 -3.95 11.34
CA ILE A 74 2.83 -2.81 11.88
C ILE A 74 1.88 -1.80 12.53
N SER A 75 0.75 -1.49 11.88
CA SER A 75 -0.22 -0.54 12.44
C SER A 75 -0.81 -1.05 13.75
N ASN A 76 -1.20 -2.34 13.80
CA ASN A 76 -1.73 -2.94 15.04
C ASN A 76 -0.66 -3.17 16.11
N PHE A 77 0.60 -3.36 15.73
CA PHE A 77 1.71 -3.35 16.68
C PHE A 77 1.81 -1.99 17.39
N GLY A 78 1.65 -0.89 16.65
CA GLY A 78 1.57 0.44 17.21
C GLY A 78 0.38 0.61 18.17
N VAL A 79 -0.79 0.11 17.79
CA VAL A 79 -1.99 0.12 18.64
C VAL A 79 -1.77 -0.69 19.91
N TRP A 80 -1.16 -1.87 19.80
CA TRP A 80 -0.84 -2.69 20.97
C TRP A 80 0.14 -1.99 21.93
N ILE A 81 1.24 -1.43 21.40
CA ILE A 81 2.24 -0.75 22.23
C ILE A 81 1.64 0.45 22.99
N ILE A 82 0.72 1.16 22.38
CA ILE A 82 0.21 2.42 22.96
C ILE A 82 -1.05 2.19 23.80
N GLY A 83 -1.96 1.32 23.31
CA GLY A 83 -3.33 1.23 23.85
C GLY A 83 -3.65 -0.04 24.65
N TYR A 84 -2.78 -1.06 24.65
CA TYR A 84 -3.06 -2.33 25.31
C TYR A 84 -2.01 -2.70 26.38
N PRO A 85 -2.37 -3.57 27.36
CA PRO A 85 -1.38 -4.12 28.30
C PRO A 85 -0.24 -4.85 27.57
N LYS A 86 1.00 -4.68 28.07
CA LYS A 86 2.21 -5.29 27.49
C LYS A 86 2.36 -6.76 27.88
N THR A 87 1.29 -7.53 27.69
CA THR A 87 1.19 -8.96 27.98
C THR A 87 0.85 -9.72 26.72
N ILE A 88 1.08 -11.02 26.70
CA ILE A 88 0.68 -11.90 25.60
C ILE A 88 -0.85 -11.83 25.39
N ALA A 89 -1.63 -11.79 26.47
CA ALA A 89 -3.07 -11.65 26.40
C ALA A 89 -3.48 -10.32 25.73
N GLY A 90 -2.84 -9.19 26.09
CA GLY A 90 -3.07 -7.89 25.48
C GLY A 90 -2.71 -7.88 24.00
N PHE A 91 -1.62 -8.54 23.60
CA PHE A 91 -1.24 -8.71 22.20
C PHE A 91 -2.30 -9.48 21.42
N ILE A 92 -2.69 -10.67 21.90
CA ILE A 92 -3.71 -11.51 21.26
C ILE A 92 -5.04 -10.74 21.14
N THR A 93 -5.46 -10.04 22.19
CA THR A 93 -6.70 -9.26 22.19
C THR A 93 -6.64 -8.15 21.12
N CYS A 94 -5.56 -7.38 21.07
CA CYS A 94 -5.40 -6.31 20.08
C CYS A 94 -5.55 -6.82 18.64
N TYR A 95 -4.80 -7.87 18.29
CA TYR A 95 -4.84 -8.41 16.93
C TYR A 95 -6.15 -9.13 16.61
N SER A 96 -6.76 -9.83 17.59
CA SER A 96 -8.06 -10.47 17.41
C SER A 96 -9.16 -9.45 17.10
N MET A 97 -9.14 -8.31 17.80
CA MET A 97 -10.08 -7.21 17.53
C MET A 97 -9.83 -6.50 16.20
N ALA A 98 -8.62 -6.59 15.67
CA ALA A 98 -8.26 -5.99 14.39
C ALA A 98 -8.60 -6.86 13.17
N ILE A 99 -8.71 -8.19 13.33
CA ILE A 99 -9.00 -9.13 12.22
C ILE A 99 -10.25 -8.75 11.41
N PRO A 100 -11.39 -8.35 12.01
CA PRO A 100 -12.56 -7.95 11.23
C PRO A 100 -12.32 -6.78 10.28
N PHE A 101 -11.40 -5.89 10.61
CA PHE A 101 -11.05 -4.74 9.77
C PHE A 101 -10.04 -5.08 8.66
N PHE A 102 -9.29 -6.17 8.85
CA PHE A 102 -8.27 -6.59 7.88
C PHE A 102 -8.88 -6.95 6.53
N HIS A 103 -10.08 -7.52 6.49
CA HIS A 103 -10.75 -7.82 5.24
C HIS A 103 -11.13 -6.55 4.45
N ASN A 104 -11.47 -5.43 5.11
CA ASN A 104 -11.72 -4.16 4.44
C ASN A 104 -10.43 -3.62 3.82
N THR A 105 -9.29 -3.80 4.51
CA THR A 105 -7.97 -3.46 3.99
C THR A 105 -7.63 -4.27 2.75
N LEU A 106 -7.86 -5.57 2.76
CA LEU A 106 -7.66 -6.44 1.60
C LEU A 106 -8.55 -6.05 0.43
N LEU A 107 -9.86 -5.91 0.67
CA LEU A 107 -10.82 -5.53 -0.37
C LEU A 107 -10.44 -4.19 -1.01
N GLY A 108 -10.12 -3.17 -0.19
CA GLY A 108 -9.68 -1.88 -0.67
C GLY A 108 -8.38 -1.97 -1.47
N THR A 109 -7.40 -2.73 -0.99
CA THR A 109 -6.11 -2.91 -1.67
C THR A 109 -6.28 -3.58 -3.03
N PHE A 110 -7.07 -4.63 -3.13
CA PHE A 110 -7.31 -5.33 -4.40
C PHE A 110 -8.22 -4.52 -5.33
N PHE A 111 -9.20 -3.80 -4.82
CA PHE A 111 -10.06 -2.94 -5.62
C PHE A 111 -9.26 -1.78 -6.25
N TYR A 112 -8.60 -0.96 -5.43
CA TYR A 112 -7.82 0.18 -5.93
C TYR A 112 -6.56 -0.26 -6.66
N GLY A 113 -5.89 -1.33 -6.20
CA GLY A 113 -4.74 -1.89 -6.87
C GLY A 113 -5.10 -2.46 -8.24
N GLY A 114 -6.18 -3.22 -8.34
CA GLY A 114 -6.71 -3.72 -9.61
C GLY A 114 -7.05 -2.58 -10.58
N PHE A 115 -7.68 -1.52 -10.08
CA PHE A 115 -8.00 -0.34 -10.88
C PHE A 115 -6.73 0.38 -11.38
N LEU A 116 -5.74 0.59 -10.51
CA LEU A 116 -4.51 1.30 -10.88
C LEU A 116 -3.61 0.46 -11.81
N PHE A 117 -3.31 -0.79 -11.44
CA PHE A 117 -2.47 -1.67 -12.26
C PHE A 117 -3.14 -2.04 -13.56
N GLY A 118 -4.42 -2.44 -13.51
CA GLY A 118 -5.20 -2.79 -14.69
C GLY A 118 -5.45 -1.59 -15.60
N GLY A 119 -5.82 -0.46 -15.06
CA GLY A 119 -6.05 0.77 -15.82
C GLY A 119 -4.78 1.27 -16.51
N TYR A 120 -3.64 1.23 -15.82
CA TYR A 120 -2.35 1.59 -16.41
C TYR A 120 -1.96 0.64 -17.54
N GLU A 121 -2.12 -0.66 -17.37
CA GLU A 121 -1.81 -1.65 -18.40
C GLU A 121 -2.69 -1.48 -19.65
N LEU A 122 -3.99 -1.26 -19.46
CA LEU A 122 -4.92 -1.02 -20.56
C LEU A 122 -4.56 0.26 -21.33
N LEU A 123 -4.28 1.35 -20.61
CA LEU A 123 -3.90 2.62 -21.20
C LEU A 123 -2.58 2.51 -21.96
N SER A 124 -1.58 1.85 -21.39
CA SER A 124 -0.28 1.60 -22.00
C SER A 124 -0.39 0.83 -23.33
N ARG A 125 -1.20 -0.23 -23.35
CA ARG A 125 -1.47 -1.01 -24.56
C ARG A 125 -2.21 -0.18 -25.62
N TYR A 126 -3.19 0.62 -25.22
CA TYR A 126 -3.93 1.48 -26.14
C TYR A 126 -3.02 2.53 -26.79
N LEU A 127 -2.16 3.20 -26.02
CA LEU A 127 -1.23 4.20 -26.53
C LEU A 127 -0.17 3.58 -27.45
N SER A 128 0.37 2.42 -27.10
CA SER A 128 1.32 1.68 -27.94
C SER A 128 0.73 1.30 -29.30
N LYS A 129 -0.52 0.82 -29.32
CA LYS A 129 -1.21 0.45 -30.56
C LYS A 129 -1.43 1.66 -31.50
N ASN A 130 -1.76 2.82 -30.91
CA ASN A 130 -2.03 4.03 -31.69
C ASN A 130 -0.74 4.74 -32.18
N SER A 131 0.39 4.56 -31.49
CA SER A 131 1.69 5.10 -31.95
C SER A 131 2.20 4.36 -33.20
N ILE A 132 1.93 3.07 -33.31
CA ILE A 132 2.28 2.27 -34.48
C ILE A 132 1.45 2.71 -35.73
N HIS A 133 0.20 3.12 -35.51
CA HIS A 133 -0.69 3.54 -36.60
C HIS A 133 -0.37 4.95 -37.15
N LYS A 134 0.42 5.76 -36.42
CA LYS A 134 0.86 7.10 -36.87
C LYS A 134 2.20 7.10 -37.62
N SER A 135 2.89 5.96 -37.67
CA SER A 135 4.21 5.81 -38.34
C SER A 135 4.13 5.09 -39.70
N ILE A 136 2.92 4.88 -40.22
CA ILE A 136 2.62 4.41 -41.58
C ILE A 136 1.92 5.52 -42.35
#